data_76ecc8708e104c6821f77e4e1d138697
#
_entry.id   76ecc8708e104c6821f77e4e1d138697
#
_cell.length_a   1.000
_cell.length_b   1.000
_cell.length_c   1.000
_cell.angle_alpha   90.00
_cell.angle_beta   90.00
_cell.angle_gamma   90.00
#
_symmetry.space_group_name_H-M   'P 1'
#
loop_
_entity.id
_entity.type
_entity.pdbx_description
1 polymer ?
#
loop_
_entity_poly.entity_id
_entity_poly.type
_entity_poly.pdbx_seq_one_letter_code
_entity_poly.pdbx_strand_id
1 'polypeptide(L)'
;AIQFEQKAKAFNKDDWKNFLIYVEQERGEIHPVTYELVGEARKMAGKVGYEVNCVIVGGKGTKENAEKLLPYGVDHVYVYEDPGFEGFRADCYADAVADCIAANKPSSVLIGATALGRSLAPRLSTRFHTGLTADCTTLDIKPNTDMIQVRPAFGGNIMAQIGITKSRPQFA
;
A
#
# COMPACT_ATOMS: atom_id res chain seq x y z
N ALA A 1 17.77 -10.11 36.57
CA ALA A 1 17.18 -9.47 35.39
C ALA A 1 17.51 -10.34 34.17
N ILE A 2 16.49 -10.77 33.43
CA ILE A 2 16.70 -11.51 32.17
C ILE A 2 16.78 -10.44 31.08
N GLN A 3 17.93 -10.36 30.38
CA GLN A 3 18.15 -9.42 29.33
C GLN A 3 17.92 -10.15 28.00
N PHE A 4 16.92 -9.72 27.26
CA PHE A 4 16.65 -10.23 25.92
C PHE A 4 17.32 -9.28 24.91
N GLU A 5 18.40 -9.71 24.30
CA GLU A 5 18.96 -9.02 23.13
C GLU A 5 18.22 -9.48 21.88
N GLN A 6 17.34 -8.65 21.36
CA GLN A 6 16.82 -8.82 20.01
C GLN A 6 17.85 -8.28 19.03
N LYS A 7 18.61 -9.17 18.39
CA LYS A 7 19.42 -8.77 17.21
C LYS A 7 18.45 -8.31 16.14
N ALA A 8 18.31 -7.00 16.00
CA ALA A 8 17.60 -6.42 14.87
C ALA A 8 18.26 -6.96 13.59
N LYS A 9 17.50 -7.70 12.77
CA LYS A 9 17.94 -8.04 11.42
C LYS A 9 18.30 -6.72 10.74
N ALA A 10 19.52 -6.63 10.19
CA ALA A 10 19.94 -5.45 9.46
C ALA A 10 18.90 -5.19 8.35
N PHE A 11 18.21 -4.06 8.46
CA PHE A 11 17.23 -3.63 7.48
C PHE A 11 17.99 -3.11 6.24
N ASN A 12 17.78 -3.77 5.10
CA ASN A 12 18.26 -3.29 3.81
C ASN A 12 17.07 -2.85 2.95
N LYS A 13 16.98 -1.55 2.69
CA LYS A 13 15.88 -1.00 1.89
C LYS A 13 15.93 -1.43 0.42
N ASP A 14 17.10 -1.82 -0.09
CA ASP A 14 17.29 -2.24 -1.47
C ASP A 14 16.65 -3.60 -1.78
N ASP A 15 16.30 -4.36 -0.73
CA ASP A 15 15.53 -5.60 -0.84
C ASP A 15 14.04 -5.33 -1.14
N TRP A 16 13.59 -4.07 -1.00
CA TRP A 16 12.22 -3.64 -1.15
C TRP A 16 12.09 -2.73 -2.37
N LYS A 17 11.33 -3.18 -3.37
CA LYS A 17 11.19 -2.49 -4.67
C LYS A 17 9.73 -2.43 -5.07
N ASN A 18 9.44 -1.54 -6.03
CA ASN A 18 8.13 -1.40 -6.64
C ASN A 18 7.06 -0.79 -5.72
N PHE A 19 5.96 -0.40 -6.33
CA PHE A 19 4.75 0.04 -5.65
C PHE A 19 3.75 -1.10 -5.57
N LEU A 20 3.03 -1.17 -4.46
CA LEU A 20 1.86 -2.03 -4.31
C LEU A 20 0.65 -1.16 -3.97
N ILE A 21 -0.42 -1.30 -4.72
CA ILE A 21 -1.67 -0.58 -4.50
C ILE A 21 -2.72 -1.57 -4.02
N TYR A 22 -3.33 -1.27 -2.88
CA TYR A 22 -4.51 -2.00 -2.46
C TYR A 22 -5.71 -1.56 -3.31
N VAL A 23 -6.30 -2.53 -4.01
CA VAL A 23 -7.49 -2.31 -4.83
C VAL A 23 -8.72 -2.46 -3.96
N GLU A 24 -9.39 -1.34 -3.74
CA GLU A 24 -10.68 -1.35 -3.07
C GLU A 24 -11.78 -1.69 -4.05
N GLN A 25 -12.63 -2.62 -3.67
CA GLN A 25 -13.82 -2.97 -4.43
C GLN A 25 -15.04 -3.09 -3.52
N GLU A 26 -16.18 -2.67 -4.03
CA GLU A 26 -17.45 -2.77 -3.35
C GLU A 26 -18.52 -3.23 -4.35
N ARG A 27 -19.30 -4.26 -3.99
CA ARG A 27 -20.42 -4.78 -4.81
C ARG A 27 -20.03 -5.15 -6.25
N GLY A 28 -18.81 -5.66 -6.42
CA GLY A 28 -18.31 -6.06 -7.75
C GLY A 28 -17.76 -4.93 -8.61
N GLU A 29 -17.64 -3.71 -8.06
CA GLU A 29 -17.06 -2.56 -8.74
C GLU A 29 -15.80 -2.08 -8.03
N ILE A 30 -14.79 -1.70 -8.81
CA ILE A 30 -13.55 -1.11 -8.29
C ILE A 30 -13.84 0.34 -7.88
N HIS A 31 -13.47 0.69 -6.66
CA HIS A 31 -13.63 2.06 -6.17
C HIS A 31 -12.73 3.03 -6.95
N PRO A 32 -13.24 4.21 -7.36
CA PRO A 32 -12.48 5.19 -8.16
C PRO A 32 -11.12 5.58 -7.58
N VAL A 33 -10.97 5.62 -6.26
CA VAL A 33 -9.70 5.92 -5.58
C VAL A 33 -8.56 5.02 -6.04
N THR A 34 -8.84 3.76 -6.41
CA THR A 34 -7.84 2.83 -6.93
C THR A 34 -7.16 3.37 -8.19
N TYR A 35 -7.92 3.91 -9.12
CA TYR A 35 -7.38 4.45 -10.37
C TYR A 35 -6.56 5.73 -10.14
N GLU A 36 -6.95 6.55 -9.17
CA GLU A 36 -6.17 7.72 -8.74
C GLU A 36 -4.81 7.28 -8.18
N LEU A 37 -4.81 6.28 -7.29
CA LEU A 37 -3.58 5.73 -6.70
C LEU A 37 -2.67 5.11 -7.76
N VAL A 38 -3.22 4.38 -8.73
CA VAL A 38 -2.45 3.84 -9.88
C VAL A 38 -1.81 4.96 -10.65
N GLY A 39 -2.55 6.06 -10.94
CA GLY A 39 -2.03 7.22 -11.64
C GLY A 39 -0.86 7.89 -10.90
N GLU A 40 -0.99 8.10 -9.59
CA GLU A 40 0.07 8.69 -8.77
C GLU A 40 1.28 7.76 -8.63
N ALA A 41 1.06 6.46 -8.44
CA ALA A 41 2.14 5.48 -8.38
C ALA A 41 2.94 5.44 -9.68
N ARG A 42 2.29 5.48 -10.83
CA ARG A 42 2.96 5.49 -12.14
C ARG A 42 3.86 6.72 -12.33
N LYS A 43 3.43 7.90 -11.90
CA LYS A 43 4.25 9.11 -11.94
C LYS A 43 5.53 8.95 -11.11
N MET A 44 5.40 8.39 -9.91
CA MET A 44 6.55 8.15 -9.03
C MET A 44 7.43 7.01 -9.54
N ALA A 45 6.83 5.91 -10.00
CA ALA A 45 7.53 4.75 -10.53
C ALA A 45 8.44 5.11 -11.71
N GLY A 46 7.97 5.98 -12.62
CA GLY A 46 8.76 6.47 -13.73
C GLY A 46 10.02 7.24 -13.34
N LYS A 47 10.05 7.84 -12.13
CA LYS A 47 11.23 8.57 -11.62
C LYS A 47 12.35 7.65 -11.12
N VAL A 48 12.01 6.45 -10.66
CA VAL A 48 12.94 5.52 -9.99
C VAL A 48 13.07 4.17 -10.68
N GLY A 49 12.38 3.97 -11.81
CA GLY A 49 12.42 2.71 -12.56
C GLY A 49 11.73 1.54 -11.85
N TYR A 50 10.65 1.81 -11.10
CA TYR A 50 9.87 0.81 -10.38
C TYR A 50 8.64 0.39 -11.17
N GLU A 51 8.15 -0.81 -10.87
CA GLU A 51 6.86 -1.32 -11.33
C GLU A 51 5.72 -0.84 -10.43
N VAL A 52 4.53 -0.84 -10.99
CA VAL A 52 3.27 -0.55 -10.29
C VAL A 52 2.43 -1.80 -10.24
N ASN A 53 2.35 -2.40 -9.07
CA ASN A 53 1.64 -3.63 -8.83
C ASN A 53 0.38 -3.37 -7.99
N CYS A 54 -0.62 -4.22 -8.14
CA CYS A 54 -1.86 -4.15 -7.38
C CYS A 54 -2.09 -5.45 -6.60
N VAL A 55 -2.78 -5.34 -5.47
CA VAL A 55 -3.34 -6.47 -4.74
C VAL A 55 -4.85 -6.27 -4.58
N ILE A 56 -5.62 -7.26 -4.96
CA ILE A 56 -7.07 -7.27 -4.83
C ILE A 56 -7.52 -8.49 -4.03
N VAL A 57 -8.40 -8.26 -3.06
CA VAL A 57 -8.92 -9.30 -2.17
C VAL A 57 -10.44 -9.27 -2.23
N GLY A 58 -11.07 -10.42 -2.39
CA GLY A 58 -12.52 -10.48 -2.41
C GLY A 58 -13.09 -11.86 -2.69
N GLY A 59 -14.41 -11.95 -2.73
CA GLY A 59 -15.17 -13.12 -3.10
C GLY A 59 -15.21 -13.33 -4.61
N LYS A 60 -16.21 -14.07 -5.06
CA LYS A 60 -16.41 -14.39 -6.47
C LYS A 60 -16.47 -13.14 -7.35
N GLY A 61 -15.76 -13.15 -8.47
CA GLY A 61 -15.71 -12.04 -9.45
C GLY A 61 -14.54 -11.08 -9.23
N THR A 62 -13.70 -11.34 -8.23
CA THR A 62 -12.50 -10.54 -7.95
C THR A 62 -11.48 -10.64 -9.08
N LYS A 63 -11.36 -11.80 -9.71
CA LYS A 63 -10.45 -12.01 -10.83
C LYS A 63 -10.84 -11.18 -12.05
N GLU A 64 -12.13 -11.12 -12.37
CA GLU A 64 -12.65 -10.31 -13.47
C GLU A 64 -12.43 -8.82 -13.24
N ASN A 65 -12.50 -8.38 -11.98
CA ASN A 65 -12.16 -7.00 -11.60
C ASN A 65 -10.66 -6.74 -11.74
N ALA A 66 -9.80 -7.70 -11.41
CA ALA A 66 -8.36 -7.57 -11.57
C ALA A 66 -7.97 -7.30 -13.04
N GLU A 67 -8.60 -7.97 -13.99
CA GLU A 67 -8.34 -7.78 -15.42
C GLU A 67 -8.64 -6.35 -15.89
N LYS A 68 -9.60 -5.66 -15.26
CA LYS A 68 -9.95 -4.26 -15.59
C LYS A 68 -8.83 -3.27 -15.27
N LEU A 69 -7.86 -3.63 -14.44
CA LEU A 69 -6.75 -2.77 -14.04
C LEU A 69 -5.60 -2.75 -15.06
N LEU A 70 -5.41 -3.83 -15.82
CA LEU A 70 -4.30 -3.98 -16.75
C LEU A 70 -4.18 -2.83 -17.78
N PRO A 71 -5.28 -2.34 -18.38
CA PRO A 71 -5.21 -1.24 -19.34
C PRO A 71 -4.71 0.10 -18.74
N TYR A 72 -4.71 0.23 -17.41
CA TYR A 72 -4.25 1.44 -16.73
C TYR A 72 -2.74 1.47 -16.49
N GLY A 73 -1.99 0.48 -16.98
CA GLY A 73 -0.54 0.40 -16.88
C GLY A 73 -0.07 -0.13 -15.54
N VAL A 74 -0.80 -1.08 -15.00
CA VAL A 74 -0.40 -1.93 -13.88
C VAL A 74 0.42 -3.09 -14.42
N ASP A 75 1.58 -3.36 -13.82
CA ASP A 75 2.49 -4.40 -14.27
C ASP A 75 2.03 -5.80 -13.81
N HIS A 76 1.62 -5.91 -12.54
CA HIS A 76 1.10 -7.16 -11.97
C HIS A 76 -0.12 -6.91 -11.09
N VAL A 77 -1.07 -7.83 -11.10
CA VAL A 77 -2.22 -7.85 -10.18
C VAL A 77 -2.24 -9.17 -9.41
N TYR A 78 -2.03 -9.10 -8.12
CA TYR A 78 -2.11 -10.24 -7.21
C TYR A 78 -3.55 -10.41 -6.72
N VAL A 79 -4.15 -11.55 -7.03
CA VAL A 79 -5.58 -11.81 -6.76
C VAL A 79 -5.72 -12.81 -5.62
N TYR A 80 -6.41 -12.40 -4.58
CA TYR A 80 -6.85 -13.24 -3.47
C TYR A 80 -8.36 -13.41 -3.57
N GLU A 81 -8.81 -14.44 -4.24
CA GLU A 81 -10.23 -14.74 -4.42
C GLU A 81 -10.61 -16.00 -3.65
N ASP A 82 -11.47 -15.85 -2.65
CA ASP A 82 -12.00 -16.94 -1.85
C ASP A 82 -13.39 -16.58 -1.31
N PRO A 83 -14.33 -17.54 -1.17
CA PRO A 83 -15.63 -17.27 -0.57
C PRO A 83 -15.57 -16.67 0.83
N GLY A 84 -14.50 -16.94 1.60
CA GLY A 84 -14.27 -16.35 2.92
C GLY A 84 -13.99 -14.85 2.90
N PHE A 85 -13.70 -14.28 1.73
CA PHE A 85 -13.54 -12.85 1.51
C PHE A 85 -14.79 -12.16 0.97
N GLU A 86 -15.94 -12.84 0.97
CA GLU A 86 -17.20 -12.24 0.59
C GLU A 86 -17.65 -11.25 1.68
N GLY A 87 -17.48 -9.98 1.41
CA GLY A 87 -17.62 -8.91 2.40
C GLY A 87 -16.33 -8.58 3.12
N PHE A 88 -16.12 -7.27 3.31
CA PHE A 88 -14.90 -6.77 3.92
C PHE A 88 -14.82 -7.15 5.41
N ARG A 89 -13.73 -7.83 5.75
CA ARG A 89 -13.33 -8.11 7.13
C ARG A 89 -11.87 -7.69 7.29
N ALA A 90 -11.65 -6.66 8.11
CA ALA A 90 -10.35 -6.02 8.22
C ALA A 90 -9.21 -6.97 8.67
N ASP A 91 -9.52 -7.99 9.46
CA ASP A 91 -8.57 -9.03 9.91
C ASP A 91 -8.14 -9.92 8.73
N CYS A 92 -9.10 -10.55 8.05
CA CYS A 92 -8.82 -11.46 6.93
C CYS A 92 -8.16 -10.74 5.75
N TYR A 93 -8.64 -9.54 5.43
CA TYR A 93 -8.05 -8.73 4.36
C TYR A 93 -6.63 -8.28 4.70
N ALA A 94 -6.37 -7.92 5.97
CA ALA A 94 -5.02 -7.60 6.42
C ALA A 94 -4.08 -8.81 6.32
N ASP A 95 -4.57 -10.03 6.58
CA ASP A 95 -3.78 -11.26 6.43
C ASP A 95 -3.40 -11.51 4.97
N ALA A 96 -4.35 -11.41 4.05
CA ALA A 96 -4.12 -11.60 2.61
C ALA A 96 -3.15 -10.55 2.04
N VAL A 97 -3.37 -9.27 2.36
CA VAL A 97 -2.49 -8.18 1.90
C VAL A 97 -1.09 -8.29 2.52
N ALA A 98 -1.00 -8.68 3.80
CA ALA A 98 0.30 -8.89 4.45
C ALA A 98 1.08 -10.06 3.83
N ASP A 99 0.41 -11.13 3.44
CA ASP A 99 1.02 -12.24 2.70
C ASP A 99 1.62 -11.74 1.37
N CYS A 100 0.84 -10.96 0.60
CA CYS A 100 1.30 -10.35 -0.63
C CYS A 100 2.52 -9.43 -0.41
N ILE A 101 2.50 -8.59 0.62
CA ILE A 101 3.61 -7.71 0.97
C ILE A 101 4.86 -8.50 1.35
N ALA A 102 4.72 -9.54 2.15
CA ALA A 102 5.84 -10.37 2.59
C ALA A 102 6.49 -11.12 1.42
N ALA A 103 5.68 -11.61 0.48
CA ALA A 103 6.15 -12.33 -0.71
C ALA A 103 6.87 -11.41 -1.71
N ASN A 104 6.35 -10.19 -1.94
CA ASN A 104 6.79 -9.31 -3.02
C ASN A 104 7.68 -8.15 -2.54
N LYS A 105 7.73 -7.87 -1.25
CA LYS A 105 8.55 -6.82 -0.63
C LYS A 105 8.45 -5.45 -1.35
N PRO A 106 7.26 -4.87 -1.48
CA PRO A 106 7.11 -3.56 -2.12
C PRO A 106 7.81 -2.47 -1.31
N SER A 107 8.45 -1.50 -1.98
CA SER A 107 9.04 -0.33 -1.33
C SER A 107 7.99 0.58 -0.71
N SER A 108 6.86 0.70 -1.38
CA SER A 108 5.75 1.55 -0.95
C SER A 108 4.41 0.86 -1.17
N VAL A 109 3.48 1.05 -0.24
CA VAL A 109 2.12 0.54 -0.30
C VAL A 109 1.15 1.71 -0.23
N LEU A 110 0.29 1.84 -1.23
CA LEU A 110 -0.72 2.88 -1.31
C LEU A 110 -2.11 2.31 -1.03
N ILE A 111 -2.84 2.96 -0.15
CA ILE A 111 -4.19 2.55 0.27
C ILE A 111 -5.08 3.80 0.27
N GLY A 112 -6.26 3.73 -0.34
CA GLY A 112 -7.18 4.85 -0.37
C GLY A 112 -7.63 5.27 1.04
N ALA A 113 -7.77 6.57 1.27
CA ALA A 113 -8.22 7.12 2.57
C ALA A 113 -9.75 6.99 2.76
N THR A 114 -10.32 5.90 2.33
CA THR A 114 -11.73 5.52 2.51
C THR A 114 -11.97 4.94 3.90
N ALA A 115 -13.20 4.64 4.24
CA ALA A 115 -13.53 3.96 5.50
C ALA A 115 -12.85 2.58 5.60
N LEU A 116 -12.78 1.83 4.48
CA LEU A 116 -12.12 0.53 4.43
C LEU A 116 -10.59 0.69 4.56
N GLY A 117 -10.01 1.59 3.80
CA GLY A 117 -8.57 1.83 3.84
C GLY A 117 -8.07 2.33 5.19
N ARG A 118 -8.83 3.20 5.86
CA ARG A 118 -8.54 3.67 7.23
C ARG A 118 -8.61 2.55 8.27
N SER A 119 -9.38 1.49 8.01
CA SER A 119 -9.42 0.29 8.85
C SER A 119 -8.27 -0.66 8.57
N LEU A 120 -7.83 -0.77 7.31
CA LEU A 120 -6.82 -1.71 6.85
C LEU A 120 -5.38 -1.22 7.05
N ALA A 121 -5.08 0.02 6.62
CA ALA A 121 -3.72 0.54 6.58
C ALA A 121 -2.99 0.56 7.94
N PRO A 122 -3.61 0.95 9.07
CA PRO A 122 -2.96 0.89 10.38
C PRO A 122 -2.62 -0.53 10.84
N ARG A 123 -3.46 -1.52 10.50
CA ARG A 123 -3.21 -2.93 10.82
C ARG A 123 -1.97 -3.43 10.10
N LEU A 124 -1.84 -3.10 8.81
CA LEU A 124 -0.68 -3.47 8.00
C LEU A 124 0.59 -2.77 8.47
N SER A 125 0.56 -1.46 8.65
CA SER A 125 1.74 -0.70 9.08
C SER A 125 2.29 -1.16 10.44
N THR A 126 1.39 -1.48 11.38
CA THR A 126 1.77 -2.04 12.68
C THR A 126 2.38 -3.44 12.53
N ARG A 127 1.81 -4.31 11.69
CA ARG A 127 2.33 -5.66 11.43
C ARG A 127 3.75 -5.64 10.86
N PHE A 128 4.05 -4.69 9.99
CA PHE A 128 5.38 -4.51 9.41
C PHE A 128 6.30 -3.59 10.21
N HIS A 129 5.87 -3.13 11.39
CA HIS A 129 6.63 -2.22 12.27
C HIS A 129 7.15 -0.99 11.52
N THR A 130 6.30 -0.37 10.71
CA THR A 130 6.66 0.77 9.88
C THR A 130 5.67 1.93 10.06
N GLY A 131 6.06 3.10 9.53
CA GLY A 131 5.21 4.29 9.57
C GLY A 131 4.07 4.24 8.57
N LEU A 132 3.01 4.98 8.88
CA LEU A 132 1.88 5.26 8.00
C LEU A 132 1.59 6.76 8.04
N THR A 133 1.46 7.38 6.87
CA THR A 133 0.95 8.74 6.76
C THR A 133 -0.46 8.70 6.18
N ALA A 134 -1.44 9.03 7.01
CA ALA A 134 -2.84 9.07 6.58
C ALA A 134 -3.18 10.44 5.95
N ASP A 135 -4.18 10.43 5.05
CA ASP A 135 -4.76 11.62 4.43
C ASP A 135 -3.74 12.48 3.66
N CYS A 136 -2.84 11.83 2.93
CA CYS A 136 -1.91 12.50 2.03
C CYS A 136 -2.66 13.17 0.88
N THR A 137 -2.32 14.43 0.61
CA THR A 137 -2.85 15.18 -0.54
C THR A 137 -1.85 15.29 -1.70
N THR A 138 -0.58 15.02 -1.42
CA THR A 138 0.47 14.98 -2.44
C THR A 138 1.48 13.90 -2.10
N LEU A 139 1.86 13.14 -3.11
CA LEU A 139 2.90 12.12 -3.03
C LEU A 139 4.00 12.42 -4.03
N ASP A 140 5.25 12.21 -3.63
CA ASP A 140 6.40 12.24 -4.52
C ASP A 140 7.45 11.22 -4.06
N ILE A 141 8.48 10.97 -4.86
CA ILE A 141 9.56 10.04 -4.53
C ILE A 141 10.92 10.65 -4.83
N LYS A 142 11.86 10.44 -3.93
CA LYS A 142 13.26 10.84 -4.10
C LYS A 142 14.03 9.79 -4.93
N PRO A 143 15.15 10.16 -5.55
CA PRO A 143 16.02 9.19 -6.25
C PRO A 143 16.50 8.02 -5.37
N ASN A 144 16.58 8.21 -4.05
CA ASN A 144 16.94 7.18 -3.08
C ASN A 144 15.75 6.31 -2.67
N THR A 145 14.62 6.39 -3.38
CA THR A 145 13.38 5.63 -3.17
C THR A 145 12.59 5.95 -1.89
N ASP A 146 12.97 7.00 -1.17
CA ASP A 146 12.17 7.49 -0.06
C ASP A 146 10.99 8.33 -0.57
N MET A 147 9.78 7.92 -0.21
CA MET A 147 8.55 8.60 -0.60
C MET A 147 8.37 9.87 0.24
N ILE A 148 8.00 10.96 -0.43
CA ILE A 148 7.59 12.23 0.18
C ILE A 148 6.08 12.21 0.28
N GLN A 149 5.57 12.37 1.47
CA GLN A 149 4.15 12.33 1.78
C GLN A 149 3.75 13.67 2.39
N VAL A 150 2.87 14.40 1.72
CA VAL A 150 2.42 15.72 2.17
C VAL A 150 0.97 15.64 2.61
N ARG A 151 0.69 16.15 3.79
CA ARG A 151 -0.66 16.23 4.32
C ARG A 151 -0.93 17.58 5.01
N PRO A 152 -2.15 18.09 4.97
CA PRO A 152 -2.52 19.25 5.78
C PRO A 152 -2.50 18.88 7.26
N ALA A 153 -2.06 19.83 8.06
CA ALA A 153 -2.02 19.75 9.52
C ALA A 153 -2.62 21.03 10.14
N PHE A 154 -2.98 20.97 11.42
CA PHE A 154 -3.50 22.10 12.18
C PHE A 154 -4.62 22.87 11.45
N GLY A 155 -5.67 22.15 11.05
CA GLY A 155 -6.83 22.76 10.37
C GLY A 155 -6.55 23.25 8.95
N GLY A 156 -5.48 22.74 8.31
CA GLY A 156 -5.13 23.07 6.92
C GLY A 156 -4.22 24.27 6.73
N ASN A 157 -3.83 24.94 7.82
CA ASN A 157 -2.96 26.13 7.75
C ASN A 157 -1.47 25.79 7.54
N ILE A 158 -1.09 24.54 7.76
CA ILE A 158 0.30 24.04 7.61
C ILE A 158 0.28 22.77 6.78
N MET A 159 1.23 22.64 5.87
CA MET A 159 1.48 21.41 5.14
C MET A 159 2.65 20.68 5.76
N ALA A 160 2.39 19.50 6.31
CA ALA A 160 3.43 18.65 6.88
C ALA A 160 3.98 17.73 5.79
N GLN A 161 5.30 17.75 5.61
CA GLN A 161 6.02 16.81 4.76
C GLN A 161 6.61 15.71 5.61
N ILE A 162 6.24 14.47 5.33
CA ILE A 162 6.61 13.28 6.09
C ILE A 162 7.38 12.32 5.18
N GLY A 163 8.37 11.64 5.75
CA GLY A 163 9.12 10.59 5.08
C GLY A 163 9.38 9.42 6.02
N ILE A 164 9.21 8.21 5.54
CA ILE A 164 9.49 6.96 6.25
C ILE A 164 10.82 6.40 5.73
N THR A 165 11.92 6.82 6.34
CA THR A 165 13.28 6.54 5.82
C THR A 165 13.96 5.32 6.44
N LYS A 166 13.47 4.84 7.59
CA LYS A 166 14.12 3.79 8.40
C LYS A 166 13.46 2.42 8.32
N SER A 167 12.37 2.29 7.60
CA SER A 167 11.59 1.05 7.48
C SER A 167 10.96 0.91 6.11
N ARG A 168 10.54 -0.29 5.76
CA ARG A 168 9.77 -0.63 4.55
C ARG A 168 8.68 -1.66 4.94
N PRO A 169 7.59 -1.69 4.18
CA PRO A 169 7.22 -0.71 3.15
C PRO A 169 6.85 0.66 3.75
N GLN A 170 6.83 1.69 2.89
CA GLN A 170 6.32 3.02 3.25
C GLN A 170 4.81 3.03 2.97
N PHE A 171 3.98 3.25 3.97
CA PHE A 171 2.52 3.32 3.80
C PHE A 171 2.04 4.76 3.64
N ALA A 172 1.16 4.99 2.66
CA ALA A 172 0.41 6.21 2.45
C ALA A 172 -1.05 5.92 2.07
#